data_da95a45c96e9433dbcb44d232628d21c
#
_entry.id   da95a45c96e9433dbcb44d232628d21c
#
_cell.length_a   1.000
_cell.length_b   1.000
_cell.length_c   1.000
_cell.angle_alpha   90.00
_cell.angle_beta   90.00
_cell.angle_gamma   90.00
#
_symmetry.space_group_name_H-M   'P 1'
#
loop_
_entity.id
_entity.type
_entity.pdbx_description
1 polymer ?
#
loop_
_entity_poly.entity_id
_entity_poly.type
_entity_poly.pdbx_seq_one_letter_code
_entity_poly.pdbx_strand_id
1 'polypeptide(L)'
;MSMTLMIEQDRQISEVIAKEQPRLRSFIRKRVPNEADVDELLQEVFFELVQAQRLMKPIDFVSGWLFRVARNRITDLFRKKRPENFTDAAGEDEDGELPAIEDLLPSPDDGPDALFVRNVLLAELEIALGELPAEQRKVFVAHEIEGLSFKELSAESGVNINTLLARKRYAVLHLRERLQSIHDEMNTK
;
A
#
# COMPACT_ATOMS: atom_id res chain seq x y z
N MET A 1 -9.54 31.89 10.15
CA MET A 1 -9.18 30.64 10.84
C MET A 1 -8.33 30.97 12.03
N SER A 2 -8.71 30.53 13.20
CA SER A 2 -7.99 30.87 14.42
C SER A 2 -6.63 30.19 14.45
N MET A 3 -5.58 30.92 14.88
CA MET A 3 -4.22 30.42 15.09
C MET A 3 -4.18 29.14 15.94
N THR A 4 -5.10 28.96 16.86
CA THR A 4 -5.27 27.78 17.69
C THR A 4 -5.60 26.52 16.88
N LEU A 5 -6.41 26.62 15.83
CA LEU A 5 -6.74 25.49 14.94
C LEU A 5 -5.53 25.03 14.12
N MET A 6 -4.70 25.97 13.65
CA MET A 6 -3.47 25.63 12.93
C MET A 6 -2.46 24.92 13.82
N ILE A 7 -2.29 25.37 15.06
CA ILE A 7 -1.39 24.74 16.03
C ILE A 7 -1.84 23.31 16.37
N GLU A 8 -3.14 23.09 16.52
CA GLU A 8 -3.68 21.77 16.80
C GLU A 8 -3.52 20.82 15.60
N GLN A 9 -3.73 21.30 14.37
CA GLN A 9 -3.49 20.52 13.16
C GLN A 9 -2.00 20.14 13.00
N ASP A 10 -1.11 21.09 13.23
CA ASP A 10 0.35 20.84 13.13
C ASP A 10 0.80 19.82 14.19
N ARG A 11 0.20 19.86 15.38
CA ARG A 11 0.48 18.87 16.44
C ARG A 11 0.02 17.48 16.04
N GLN A 12 -1.21 17.35 15.53
CA GLN A 12 -1.77 16.06 15.07
C GLN A 12 -0.94 15.46 13.94
N ILE A 13 -0.52 16.27 12.96
CA ILE A 13 0.37 15.83 11.88
C ILE A 13 1.71 15.32 12.45
N SER A 14 2.31 16.05 13.38
CA SER A 14 3.58 15.67 13.99
C SER A 14 3.48 14.35 14.76
N GLU A 15 2.39 14.11 15.46
CA GLU A 15 2.12 12.87 16.18
C GLU A 15 1.98 11.68 15.20
N VAL A 16 1.24 11.88 14.10
CA VAL A 16 1.09 10.85 13.05
C VAL A 16 2.43 10.53 12.40
N ILE A 17 3.23 11.55 12.05
CA ILE A 17 4.55 11.35 11.47
C ILE A 17 5.44 10.55 12.42
N ALA A 18 5.52 10.94 13.69
CA ALA A 18 6.35 10.26 14.69
C ALA A 18 5.94 8.78 14.86
N LYS A 19 4.65 8.51 14.83
CA LYS A 19 4.08 7.16 14.96
C LYS A 19 4.38 6.28 13.73
N GLU A 20 4.18 6.81 12.52
CA GLU A 20 4.24 6.03 11.28
C GLU A 20 5.66 5.95 10.67
N GLN A 21 6.54 6.88 11.00
CA GLN A 21 7.89 6.96 10.42
C GLN A 21 8.69 5.66 10.51
N PRO A 22 8.78 4.95 11.67
CA PRO A 22 9.57 3.71 11.74
C PRO A 22 9.02 2.61 10.85
N ARG A 23 7.70 2.50 10.75
CA ARG A 23 7.00 1.50 9.93
C ARG A 23 7.17 1.79 8.44
N LEU A 24 6.97 3.02 8.02
CA LEU A 24 7.18 3.47 6.65
C LEU A 24 8.65 3.32 6.23
N ARG A 25 9.58 3.70 7.09
CA ARG A 25 11.01 3.53 6.83
C ARG A 25 11.36 2.06 6.58
N SER A 26 10.87 1.16 7.43
CA SER A 26 11.06 -0.28 7.26
C SER A 26 10.47 -0.80 5.95
N PHE A 27 9.27 -0.33 5.60
CA PHE A 27 8.58 -0.70 4.36
C PHE A 27 9.36 -0.26 3.12
N ILE A 28 9.81 1.00 3.07
CA ILE A 28 10.56 1.55 1.94
C ILE A 28 11.93 0.87 1.83
N ARG A 29 12.62 0.68 2.96
CA ARG A 29 13.96 0.07 3.01
C ARG A 29 13.99 -1.36 2.47
N LYS A 30 12.93 -2.14 2.64
CA LYS A 30 12.82 -3.49 2.07
C LYS A 30 12.73 -3.47 0.53
N ARG A 31 12.37 -2.36 -0.07
CA ARG A 31 12.11 -2.20 -1.51
C ARG A 31 13.13 -1.34 -2.23
N VAL A 32 13.81 -0.47 -1.50
CA VAL A 32 14.77 0.50 -2.03
C VAL A 32 16.13 0.28 -1.37
N PRO A 33 17.16 -0.13 -2.14
CA PRO A 33 18.45 -0.51 -1.56
C PRO A 33 19.31 0.67 -1.11
N ASN A 34 19.06 1.88 -1.64
CA ASN A 34 19.85 3.07 -1.32
C ASN A 34 19.20 3.84 -0.17
N GLU A 35 19.94 4.05 0.93
CA GLU A 35 19.45 4.74 2.13
C GLU A 35 19.11 6.22 1.87
N ALA A 36 19.85 6.89 0.97
CA ALA A 36 19.53 8.26 0.58
C ALA A 36 18.16 8.36 -0.13
N ASP A 37 17.85 7.41 -0.99
CA ASP A 37 16.53 7.32 -1.63
C ASP A 37 15.41 7.02 -0.60
N VAL A 38 15.71 6.22 0.42
CA VAL A 38 14.76 5.95 1.51
C VAL A 38 14.40 7.22 2.26
N ASP A 39 15.39 8.02 2.61
CA ASP A 39 15.19 9.30 3.31
C ASP A 39 14.41 10.30 2.45
N GLU A 40 14.73 10.39 1.16
CA GLU A 40 14.03 11.26 0.21
C GLU A 40 12.55 10.85 0.06
N LEU A 41 12.29 9.56 -0.13
CA LEU A 41 10.93 9.04 -0.24
C LEU A 41 10.10 9.27 1.02
N LEU A 42 10.70 9.11 2.22
CA LEU A 42 10.03 9.42 3.47
C LEU A 42 9.63 10.89 3.55
N GLN A 43 10.52 11.79 3.16
CA GLN A 43 10.24 13.23 3.15
C GLN A 43 9.12 13.56 2.16
N GLU A 44 9.13 12.98 0.96
CA GLU A 44 8.06 13.17 -0.03
C GLU A 44 6.70 12.69 0.48
N VAL A 45 6.65 11.51 1.10
CA VAL A 45 5.41 10.93 1.65
C VAL A 45 4.83 11.84 2.75
N PHE A 46 5.65 12.29 3.67
CA PHE A 46 5.19 13.19 4.73
C PHE A 46 4.85 14.60 4.22
N PHE A 47 5.53 15.07 3.21
CA PHE A 47 5.17 16.32 2.54
C PHE A 47 3.77 16.23 1.93
N GLU A 48 3.43 15.13 1.26
CA GLU A 48 2.07 14.91 0.74
C GLU A 48 1.02 14.85 1.84
N LEU A 49 1.33 14.26 3.00
CA LEU A 49 0.42 14.27 4.16
C LEU A 49 0.12 15.70 4.60
N VAL A 50 1.15 16.52 4.77
CA VAL A 50 1.00 17.94 5.14
C VAL A 50 0.16 18.70 4.12
N GLN A 51 0.40 18.47 2.83
CA GLN A 51 -0.38 19.09 1.75
C GLN A 51 -1.85 18.65 1.77
N ALA A 52 -2.12 17.37 1.93
CA ALA A 52 -3.48 16.84 1.99
C ALA A 52 -4.25 17.42 3.18
N GLN A 53 -3.62 17.53 4.34
CA GLN A 53 -4.21 18.14 5.54
C GLN A 53 -4.51 19.64 5.33
N ARG A 54 -3.57 20.38 4.75
CA ARG A 54 -3.78 21.81 4.44
C ARG A 54 -4.93 22.05 3.46
N LEU A 55 -5.13 21.13 2.53
CA LEU A 55 -6.22 21.16 1.56
C LEU A 55 -7.54 20.61 2.13
N MET A 56 -7.57 20.25 3.43
CA MET A 56 -8.73 19.67 4.12
C MET A 56 -9.30 18.43 3.37
N LYS A 57 -8.43 17.67 2.73
CA LYS A 57 -8.85 16.41 2.08
C LYS A 57 -9.17 15.37 3.15
N PRO A 58 -10.37 14.77 3.14
CA PRO A 58 -10.68 13.70 4.07
C PRO A 58 -9.77 12.50 3.78
N ILE A 59 -9.08 12.02 4.80
CA ILE A 59 -8.29 10.80 4.75
C ILE A 59 -8.87 9.86 5.82
N ASP A 60 -9.61 8.83 5.40
CA ASP A 60 -10.30 7.93 6.31
C ASP A 60 -9.31 7.07 7.12
N PHE A 61 -8.26 6.56 6.47
CA PHE A 61 -7.21 5.77 7.10
C PHE A 61 -5.83 6.35 6.74
N VAL A 62 -5.31 7.21 7.61
CA VAL A 62 -4.04 7.92 7.38
C VAL A 62 -2.87 6.94 7.20
N SER A 63 -2.80 5.89 8.00
CA SER A 63 -1.76 4.88 7.89
C SER A 63 -1.77 4.21 6.52
N GLY A 64 -2.91 3.63 6.09
CA GLY A 64 -3.04 3.01 4.76
C GLY A 64 -2.74 3.98 3.62
N TRP A 65 -3.24 5.21 3.73
CA TRP A 65 -2.97 6.26 2.76
C TRP A 65 -1.46 6.56 2.62
N LEU A 66 -0.72 6.64 3.73
CA LEU A 66 0.73 6.85 3.73
C LEU A 66 1.48 5.71 3.03
N PHE A 67 1.10 4.46 3.28
CA PHE A 67 1.72 3.30 2.61
C PHE A 67 1.40 3.27 1.10
N ARG A 68 0.21 3.70 0.69
CA ARG A 68 -0.14 3.86 -0.73
C ARG A 68 0.73 4.92 -1.39
N VAL A 69 0.87 6.10 -0.78
CA VAL A 69 1.73 7.17 -1.30
C VAL A 69 3.18 6.68 -1.39
N ALA A 70 3.69 6.00 -0.36
CA ALA A 70 5.03 5.43 -0.37
C ALA A 70 5.24 4.45 -1.53
N ARG A 71 4.27 3.57 -1.79
CA ARG A 71 4.34 2.61 -2.91
C ARG A 71 4.38 3.32 -4.25
N ASN A 72 3.52 4.31 -4.47
CA ASN A 72 3.51 5.10 -5.69
C ASN A 72 4.86 5.81 -5.91
N ARG A 73 5.44 6.39 -4.85
CA ARG A 73 6.74 7.04 -4.93
C ARG A 73 7.89 6.08 -5.23
N ILE A 74 7.84 4.87 -4.66
CA ILE A 74 8.81 3.81 -4.97
C ILE A 74 8.72 3.43 -6.46
N THR A 75 7.53 3.23 -6.98
CA THR A 75 7.30 2.93 -8.40
C THR A 75 7.82 4.05 -9.29
N ASP A 76 7.54 5.31 -8.97
CA ASP A 76 8.04 6.47 -9.70
C ASP A 76 9.58 6.55 -9.68
N LEU A 77 10.21 6.25 -8.55
CA LEU A 77 11.67 6.21 -8.43
C LEU A 77 12.28 5.19 -9.38
N PHE A 78 11.75 3.97 -9.41
CA PHE A 78 12.24 2.93 -10.31
C PHE A 78 11.99 3.26 -11.77
N ARG A 79 10.86 3.88 -12.10
CA ARG A 79 10.58 4.36 -13.46
C ARG A 79 11.56 5.43 -13.92
N LYS A 80 11.91 6.40 -13.06
CA LYS A 80 12.90 7.44 -13.36
C LYS A 80 14.32 6.91 -13.52
N LYS A 81 14.70 5.85 -12.80
CA LYS A 81 16.02 5.24 -12.84
C LYS A 81 16.21 4.25 -13.99
N ARG A 82 15.15 3.92 -14.76
CA ARG A 82 15.26 3.08 -15.96
C ARG A 82 15.92 3.87 -17.12
N PRO A 83 16.93 3.30 -17.80
CA PRO A 83 17.44 3.87 -19.04
C PRO A 83 16.34 3.88 -20.11
N GLU A 84 16.23 4.95 -20.92
CA GLU A 84 15.21 5.16 -21.94
C GLU A 84 15.18 4.09 -23.07
N ASN A 85 16.08 3.11 -23.07
CA ASN A 85 16.23 2.11 -24.14
C ASN A 85 15.59 0.75 -23.86
N PHE A 86 14.80 0.60 -22.79
CA PHE A 86 13.98 -0.59 -22.56
C PHE A 86 12.52 -0.29 -22.87
N THR A 87 12.20 -0.15 -24.15
CA THR A 87 10.86 -0.37 -24.69
C THR A 87 10.58 -1.86 -24.73
N ASP A 88 10.50 -2.49 -23.59
CA ASP A 88 9.83 -3.76 -23.43
C ASP A 88 8.90 -3.65 -22.24
N ALA A 89 7.67 -3.53 -22.60
CA ALA A 89 6.44 -3.88 -21.94
C ALA A 89 6.56 -4.91 -20.78
N ALA A 90 7.37 -4.62 -19.79
CA ALA A 90 7.03 -5.02 -18.45
C ALA A 90 5.87 -4.10 -18.13
N GLY A 91 4.64 -4.60 -18.22
CA GLY A 91 3.45 -3.88 -17.86
C GLY A 91 3.74 -3.18 -16.55
N GLU A 92 4.03 -1.89 -16.68
CA GLU A 92 4.06 -0.99 -15.56
C GLU A 92 2.73 -1.18 -14.90
N ASP A 93 2.78 -1.39 -13.61
CA ASP A 93 1.64 -1.54 -12.76
C ASP A 93 0.52 -0.58 -13.18
N GLU A 94 -0.35 -0.99 -14.11
CA GLU A 94 -1.70 -0.44 -14.24
C GLU A 94 -2.49 -0.67 -12.93
N ASP A 95 -1.89 -1.37 -11.97
CA ASP A 95 -2.29 -1.41 -10.56
C ASP A 95 -2.19 -0.05 -9.87
N GLY A 96 -1.66 0.99 -10.51
CA GLY A 96 -1.59 2.36 -9.98
C GLY A 96 -2.94 2.97 -9.62
N GLU A 97 -4.05 2.40 -10.06
CA GLU A 97 -5.40 2.85 -9.71
C GLU A 97 -6.11 1.97 -8.66
N LEU A 98 -5.60 0.75 -8.39
CA LEU A 98 -6.21 -0.11 -7.40
C LEU A 98 -5.60 0.18 -6.01
N PRO A 99 -6.38 0.66 -5.01
CA PRO A 99 -5.90 0.78 -3.65
C PRO A 99 -5.34 -0.55 -3.18
N ALA A 100 -4.22 -0.52 -2.50
CA ALA A 100 -3.65 -1.72 -1.93
C ALA A 100 -4.58 -2.32 -0.87
N ILE A 101 -4.46 -3.62 -0.63
CA ILE A 101 -5.25 -4.29 0.42
C ILE A 101 -4.97 -3.65 1.78
N GLU A 102 -3.74 -3.20 2.03
CA GLU A 102 -3.38 -2.48 3.25
C GLU A 102 -4.16 -1.17 3.45
N ASP A 103 -4.62 -0.52 2.37
CA ASP A 103 -5.44 0.69 2.45
C ASP A 103 -6.84 0.43 3.04
N LEU A 104 -7.29 -0.82 3.02
CA LEU A 104 -8.55 -1.27 3.61
C LEU A 104 -8.40 -1.67 5.09
N LEU A 105 -7.17 -1.79 5.59
CA LEU A 105 -6.89 -2.24 6.95
C LEU A 105 -6.63 -1.02 7.86
N PRO A 106 -7.47 -0.80 8.91
CA PRO A 106 -7.18 0.21 9.92
C PRO A 106 -5.84 -0.03 10.60
N SER A 107 -5.20 1.03 11.08
CA SER A 107 -3.99 0.89 11.88
C SER A 107 -4.31 0.20 13.20
N PRO A 108 -3.50 -0.75 13.68
CA PRO A 108 -3.70 -1.37 15.00
C PRO A 108 -3.60 -0.35 16.14
N ASP A 109 -3.02 0.81 15.88
CA ASP A 109 -2.80 1.86 16.86
C ASP A 109 -3.94 2.91 16.92
N ASP A 110 -4.98 2.78 16.08
CA ASP A 110 -6.11 3.71 16.03
C ASP A 110 -7.17 3.42 17.11
N GLY A 111 -6.84 2.56 18.08
CA GLY A 111 -7.67 2.23 19.22
C GLY A 111 -8.32 0.84 19.17
N PRO A 112 -9.06 0.46 20.21
CA PRO A 112 -9.66 -0.88 20.34
C PRO A 112 -10.62 -1.22 19.21
N ASP A 113 -11.44 -0.27 18.78
CA ASP A 113 -12.42 -0.48 17.73
C ASP A 113 -11.73 -0.70 16.37
N ALA A 114 -10.69 0.07 16.05
CA ALA A 114 -9.89 -0.12 14.86
C ALA A 114 -9.15 -1.47 14.88
N LEU A 115 -8.66 -1.89 16.03
CA LEU A 115 -8.03 -3.20 16.20
C LEU A 115 -9.04 -4.34 15.97
N PHE A 116 -10.26 -4.21 16.46
CA PHE A 116 -11.33 -5.18 16.21
C PHE A 116 -11.65 -5.29 14.72
N VAL A 117 -11.91 -4.15 14.06
CA VAL A 117 -12.18 -4.11 12.61
C VAL A 117 -11.03 -4.72 11.82
N ARG A 118 -9.79 -4.38 12.17
CA ARG A 118 -8.60 -4.94 11.54
C ARG A 118 -8.54 -6.46 11.67
N ASN A 119 -8.81 -7.01 12.85
CA ASN A 119 -8.78 -8.45 13.07
C ASN A 119 -9.85 -9.18 12.27
N VAL A 120 -11.05 -8.62 12.16
CA VAL A 120 -12.12 -9.16 11.31
C VAL A 120 -11.69 -9.16 9.85
N LEU A 121 -11.16 -8.04 9.34
CA LEU A 121 -10.70 -7.93 7.96
C LEU A 121 -9.54 -8.88 7.64
N LEU A 122 -8.62 -9.11 8.59
CA LEU A 122 -7.52 -10.08 8.41
C LEU A 122 -8.04 -11.53 8.36
N ALA A 123 -9.02 -11.89 9.19
CA ALA A 123 -9.64 -13.21 9.15
C ALA A 123 -10.37 -13.45 7.82
N GLU A 124 -11.08 -12.43 7.33
CA GLU A 124 -11.76 -12.51 6.03
C GLU A 124 -10.77 -12.53 4.85
N LEU A 125 -9.65 -11.83 4.96
CA LEU A 125 -8.58 -11.90 3.97
C LEU A 125 -8.02 -13.33 3.86
N GLU A 126 -7.85 -14.03 4.98
CA GLU A 126 -7.38 -15.43 4.98
C GLU A 126 -8.39 -16.35 4.27
N ILE A 127 -9.69 -16.17 4.54
CA ILE A 127 -10.76 -16.92 3.87
C ILE A 127 -10.75 -16.61 2.36
N ALA A 128 -10.72 -15.32 1.99
CA ALA A 128 -10.73 -14.89 0.61
C ALA A 128 -9.50 -15.37 -0.19
N LEU A 129 -8.33 -15.42 0.46
CA LEU A 129 -7.13 -16.04 -0.13
C LEU A 129 -7.34 -17.53 -0.42
N GLY A 130 -8.08 -18.23 0.46
CA GLY A 130 -8.45 -19.62 0.25
C GLY A 130 -9.39 -19.85 -0.95
N GLU A 131 -10.24 -18.88 -1.27
CA GLU A 131 -11.16 -18.89 -2.41
C GLU A 131 -10.47 -18.70 -3.76
N LEU A 132 -9.29 -18.09 -3.78
CA LEU A 132 -8.55 -17.82 -5.01
C LEU A 132 -8.07 -19.10 -5.70
N PRO A 133 -8.08 -19.14 -7.04
CA PRO A 133 -7.36 -20.16 -7.79
C PRO A 133 -5.90 -20.27 -7.33
N ALA A 134 -5.37 -21.48 -7.25
CA ALA A 134 -4.04 -21.74 -6.70
C ALA A 134 -2.95 -20.88 -7.34
N GLU A 135 -3.02 -20.67 -8.65
CA GLU A 135 -2.04 -19.88 -9.40
C GLU A 135 -2.10 -18.39 -9.08
N GLN A 136 -3.29 -17.84 -8.83
CA GLN A 136 -3.46 -16.45 -8.43
C GLN A 136 -2.97 -16.24 -7.00
N ARG A 137 -3.36 -17.14 -6.09
CA ARG A 137 -2.91 -17.11 -4.69
C ARG A 137 -1.40 -17.19 -4.56
N LYS A 138 -0.74 -18.10 -5.31
CA LYS A 138 0.72 -18.25 -5.31
C LYS A 138 1.42 -16.94 -5.70
N VAL A 139 0.99 -16.32 -6.79
CA VAL A 139 1.61 -15.07 -7.25
C VAL A 139 1.39 -13.94 -6.24
N PHE A 140 0.18 -13.84 -5.69
CA PHE A 140 -0.12 -12.83 -4.68
C PHE A 140 0.76 -12.99 -3.43
N VAL A 141 0.82 -14.20 -2.87
CA VAL A 141 1.62 -14.49 -1.67
C VAL A 141 3.10 -14.23 -1.92
N ALA A 142 3.65 -14.76 -3.01
CA ALA A 142 5.06 -14.61 -3.34
C ALA A 142 5.45 -13.14 -3.56
N HIS A 143 4.61 -12.36 -4.21
CA HIS A 143 4.91 -10.95 -4.48
C HIS A 143 4.65 -10.04 -3.27
N GLU A 144 3.47 -10.13 -2.63
CA GLU A 144 3.05 -9.20 -1.57
C GLU A 144 3.60 -9.58 -0.18
N ILE A 145 3.71 -10.88 0.12
CA ILE A 145 4.10 -11.36 1.44
C ILE A 145 5.58 -11.73 1.48
N GLU A 146 6.07 -12.48 0.50
CA GLU A 146 7.46 -12.96 0.44
C GLU A 146 8.40 -11.93 -0.21
N GLY A 147 7.85 -10.91 -0.91
CA GLY A 147 8.60 -9.79 -1.47
C GLY A 147 9.36 -10.11 -2.75
N LEU A 148 9.02 -11.22 -3.45
CA LEU A 148 9.64 -11.58 -4.72
C LEU A 148 9.20 -10.63 -5.84
N SER A 149 10.14 -10.20 -6.67
CA SER A 149 9.83 -9.45 -7.88
C SER A 149 9.20 -10.33 -8.95
N PHE A 150 8.43 -9.76 -9.87
CA PHE A 150 7.89 -10.51 -11.02
C PHE A 150 8.97 -11.14 -11.90
N LYS A 151 10.15 -10.53 -11.95
CA LYS A 151 11.30 -11.08 -12.68
C LYS A 151 11.81 -12.37 -12.02
N GLU A 152 11.93 -12.38 -10.70
CA GLU A 152 12.30 -13.58 -9.94
C GLU A 152 11.25 -14.66 -10.06
N LEU A 153 9.97 -14.32 -9.88
CA LEU A 153 8.86 -15.24 -10.05
C LEU A 153 8.80 -15.85 -11.46
N SER A 154 9.07 -15.06 -12.51
CA SER A 154 9.13 -15.53 -13.89
C SER A 154 10.31 -16.48 -14.09
N ALA A 155 11.47 -16.19 -13.52
CA ALA A 155 12.66 -17.02 -13.62
C ALA A 155 12.45 -18.37 -12.90
N GLU A 156 11.81 -18.37 -11.74
CA GLU A 156 11.55 -19.59 -10.96
C GLU A 156 10.43 -20.45 -11.54
N SER A 157 9.35 -19.83 -11.97
CA SER A 157 8.14 -20.53 -12.44
C SER A 157 8.14 -20.86 -13.94
N GLY A 158 8.98 -20.19 -14.74
CA GLY A 158 8.94 -20.26 -16.19
C GLY A 158 7.71 -19.57 -16.81
N VAL A 159 6.89 -18.87 -16.02
CA VAL A 159 5.69 -18.18 -16.47
C VAL A 159 6.04 -16.76 -16.90
N ASN A 160 5.47 -16.31 -18.02
CA ASN A 160 5.68 -14.95 -18.52
C ASN A 160 5.22 -13.89 -17.50
N ILE A 161 5.98 -12.79 -17.39
CA ILE A 161 5.73 -11.68 -16.46
C ILE A 161 4.31 -11.12 -16.63
N ASN A 162 3.83 -10.94 -17.86
CA ASN A 162 2.48 -10.44 -18.11
C ASN A 162 1.38 -11.36 -17.59
N THR A 163 1.61 -12.67 -17.63
CA THR A 163 0.70 -13.66 -17.06
C THR A 163 0.70 -13.58 -15.53
N LEU A 164 1.87 -13.38 -14.92
CA LEU A 164 2.00 -13.21 -13.46
C LEU A 164 1.31 -11.91 -13.00
N LEU A 165 1.49 -10.81 -13.71
CA LEU A 165 0.80 -9.55 -13.47
C LEU A 165 -0.72 -9.70 -13.55
N ALA A 166 -1.23 -10.36 -14.61
CA ALA A 166 -2.66 -10.63 -14.75
C ALA A 166 -3.20 -11.48 -13.59
N ARG A 167 -2.48 -12.53 -13.19
CA ARG A 167 -2.85 -13.38 -12.04
C ARG A 167 -2.92 -12.57 -10.75
N LYS A 168 -1.92 -11.72 -10.47
CA LYS A 168 -1.92 -10.83 -9.32
C LYS A 168 -3.11 -9.87 -9.36
N ARG A 169 -3.35 -9.23 -10.51
CA ARG A 169 -4.47 -8.29 -10.68
C ARG A 169 -5.81 -8.93 -10.33
N TYR A 170 -6.09 -10.13 -10.86
CA TYR A 170 -7.33 -10.85 -10.53
C TYR A 170 -7.42 -11.21 -9.05
N ALA A 171 -6.31 -11.62 -8.43
CA ALA A 171 -6.27 -11.88 -7.00
C ALA A 171 -6.61 -10.63 -6.19
N VAL A 172 -5.98 -9.50 -6.49
CA VAL A 172 -6.23 -8.22 -5.80
C VAL A 172 -7.67 -7.75 -5.96
N LEU A 173 -8.25 -7.85 -7.17
CA LEU A 173 -9.65 -7.49 -7.41
C LEU A 173 -10.61 -8.31 -6.56
N HIS A 174 -10.43 -9.63 -6.52
CA HIS A 174 -11.28 -10.52 -5.70
C HIS A 174 -11.14 -10.20 -4.21
N LEU A 175 -9.91 -10.08 -3.71
CA LEU A 175 -9.67 -9.79 -2.30
C LEU A 175 -10.27 -8.43 -1.89
N ARG A 176 -10.16 -7.42 -2.74
CA ARG A 176 -10.74 -6.10 -2.48
C ARG A 176 -12.27 -6.14 -2.42
N GLU A 177 -12.90 -6.78 -3.39
CA GLU A 177 -14.36 -6.92 -3.42
C GLU A 177 -14.87 -7.57 -2.12
N ARG A 178 -14.19 -8.62 -1.66
CA ARG A 178 -14.52 -9.30 -0.41
C ARG A 178 -14.33 -8.39 0.82
N LEU A 179 -13.17 -7.75 0.93
CA LEU A 179 -12.88 -6.88 2.07
C LEU A 179 -13.73 -5.61 2.08
N GLN A 180 -14.02 -5.02 0.92
CA GLN A 180 -14.87 -3.85 0.82
C GLN A 180 -16.30 -4.14 1.27
N SER A 181 -16.87 -5.28 0.85
CA SER A 181 -18.20 -5.71 1.28
C SER A 181 -18.32 -5.76 2.81
N ILE A 182 -17.31 -6.33 3.48
CA ILE A 182 -17.31 -6.46 4.94
C ILE A 182 -17.09 -5.12 5.62
N HIS A 183 -16.18 -4.31 5.11
CA HIS A 183 -15.95 -2.96 5.61
C HIS A 183 -17.24 -2.12 5.55
N ASP A 184 -17.98 -2.19 4.45
CA ASP A 184 -19.22 -1.45 4.27
C ASP A 184 -20.32 -1.96 5.20
N GLU A 185 -20.41 -3.28 5.43
CA GLU A 185 -21.34 -3.88 6.40
C GLU A 185 -21.06 -3.41 7.84
N MET A 186 -19.79 -3.26 8.20
CA MET A 186 -19.39 -2.80 9.54
C MET A 186 -19.64 -1.31 9.76
N ASN A 187 -19.57 -0.50 8.71
CA ASN A 187 -19.80 0.95 8.77
C ASN A 187 -21.27 1.37 8.62
N THR A 188 -22.15 0.44 8.30
CA THR A 188 -23.60 0.72 8.08
C THR A 188 -24.43 0.62 9.36
N LYS A 189 -23.82 0.50 10.55
CA LYS A 189 -24.52 0.45 11.85
C LYS A 189 -24.46 1.75 12.59
#